data_2b889f02ef115a6202c5592634c33b81
#
_entry.id   2b889f02ef115a6202c5592634c33b81
#
_cell.length_a   1.000
_cell.length_b   1.000
_cell.length_c   1.000
_cell.angle_alpha   90.00
_cell.angle_beta   90.00
_cell.angle_gamma   90.00
#
_symmetry.space_group_name_H-M   'P 1'
#
loop_
_entity.id
_entity.type
_entity.pdbx_description
1 polymer ?
#
loop_
_entity_poly.entity_id
_entity_poly.type
_entity_poly.pdbx_seq_one_letter_code
_entity_poly.pdbx_strand_id
1 'polypeptide(L)'
;HYTLPVSNKNIVEIVKRAFNMVDKRLIGHGSRVSYIVFQMLKAADKYSSREVRDLLILAALHDIGAYKTDEIDRMVEFETNHVWNHSIYGYMFFKYFTPFEKSAPVILFHHTPWEKLKGIDKIAGPLKLSAQLINLADRFDIYLEQAKEYRCYQTFSRYIEGCCPDRYCPEAVALFNKADFFFSVQGDIRRIGRDFTE
;
A
#
# COMPACT_ATOMS: atom_id res chain seq x y z
N HIS A 1 6.23 7.06 36.65
CA HIS A 1 6.06 6.41 35.34
C HIS A 1 6.28 7.45 34.26
N TYR A 2 7.45 7.43 33.61
CA TYR A 2 7.72 8.24 32.44
C TYR A 2 7.12 7.51 31.23
N THR A 3 5.95 7.90 30.78
CA THR A 3 5.41 7.51 29.47
C THR A 3 6.06 8.41 28.42
N LEU A 4 7.03 7.88 27.69
CA LEU A 4 7.54 8.56 26.49
C LEU A 4 6.39 8.65 25.49
N PRO A 5 6.04 9.84 24.99
CA PRO A 5 5.00 9.97 23.94
C PRO A 5 5.56 9.38 22.64
N VAL A 6 5.21 8.13 22.37
CA VAL A 6 5.54 7.49 21.09
C VAL A 6 4.55 8.03 20.05
N SER A 7 5.00 8.96 19.21
CA SER A 7 4.21 9.45 18.10
C SER A 7 4.15 8.41 16.98
N ASN A 8 3.06 8.38 16.20
CA ASN A 8 2.95 7.53 15.01
C ASN A 8 4.11 7.76 14.03
N LYS A 9 4.63 8.98 13.95
CA LYS A 9 5.83 9.32 13.18
C LYS A 9 7.06 8.54 13.68
N ASN A 10 7.25 8.44 14.98
CA ASN A 10 8.38 7.71 15.57
C ASN A 10 8.27 6.20 15.31
N ILE A 11 7.05 5.63 15.36
CA ILE A 11 6.82 4.21 15.02
C ILE A 11 7.22 3.96 13.57
N VAL A 12 6.75 4.78 12.64
CA VAL A 12 7.09 4.66 11.22
C VAL A 12 8.60 4.78 11.00
N GLU A 13 9.26 5.72 11.66
CA GLU A 13 10.72 5.91 11.56
C GLU A 13 11.51 4.72 12.15
N ILE A 14 11.07 4.17 13.28
CA ILE A 14 11.71 2.98 13.88
C ILE A 14 11.56 1.79 12.92
N VAL A 15 10.36 1.59 12.39
CA VAL A 15 10.09 0.49 11.45
C VAL A 15 10.86 0.68 10.15
N LYS A 16 10.89 1.89 9.57
CA LYS A 16 11.71 2.21 8.40
C LYS A 16 13.19 1.92 8.64
N ARG A 17 13.73 2.32 9.80
CA ARG A 17 15.13 2.03 10.15
C ARG A 17 15.40 0.54 10.29
N ALA A 18 14.46 -0.21 10.90
CA ALA A 18 14.55 -1.67 10.96
C ALA A 18 14.56 -2.30 9.56
N PHE A 19 13.69 -1.85 8.66
CA PHE A 19 13.67 -2.28 7.26
C PHE A 19 14.93 -1.87 6.47
N ASN A 20 15.48 -0.68 6.72
CA ASN A 20 16.74 -0.23 6.11
C ASN A 20 17.90 -1.19 6.40
N MET A 21 17.84 -1.90 7.52
CA MET A 21 18.83 -2.92 7.86
C MET A 21 18.57 -4.25 7.13
N VAL A 22 17.35 -4.45 6.62
CA VAL A 22 16.96 -5.69 5.94
C VAL A 22 17.03 -5.56 4.42
N ASP A 23 16.28 -4.62 3.82
CA ASP A 23 16.32 -4.37 2.37
C ASP A 23 15.83 -2.94 2.04
N LYS A 24 16.69 -2.15 1.39
CA LYS A 24 16.38 -0.77 0.99
C LYS A 24 15.26 -0.68 -0.05
N ARG A 25 15.03 -1.75 -0.84
CA ARG A 25 13.98 -1.79 -1.87
C ARG A 25 12.59 -1.64 -1.26
N LEU A 26 12.33 -2.26 -0.09
CA LEU A 26 11.03 -2.19 0.59
C LEU A 26 10.67 -0.77 1.06
N ILE A 27 11.64 0.02 1.47
CA ILE A 27 11.38 1.36 2.02
C ILE A 27 10.94 2.31 0.92
N GLY A 28 11.65 2.32 -0.18
CA GLY A 28 11.28 3.13 -1.34
C GLY A 28 9.90 2.73 -1.85
N HIS A 29 9.65 1.43 -1.98
CA HIS A 29 8.37 0.87 -2.39
C HIS A 29 7.22 1.30 -1.47
N GLY A 30 7.28 1.04 -0.18
CA GLY A 30 6.22 1.39 0.76
C GLY A 30 5.93 2.90 0.79
N SER A 31 6.95 3.75 0.67
CA SER A 31 6.77 5.19 0.60
C SER A 31 6.05 5.63 -0.68
N ARG A 32 6.38 5.03 -1.83
CA ARG A 32 5.71 5.31 -3.11
C ARG A 32 4.27 4.82 -3.11
N VAL A 33 4.01 3.61 -2.61
CA VAL A 33 2.66 3.06 -2.43
C VAL A 33 1.81 3.98 -1.54
N SER A 34 2.35 4.43 -0.41
CA SER A 34 1.68 5.39 0.48
C SER A 34 1.34 6.69 -0.24
N TYR A 35 2.25 7.23 -1.05
CA TYR A 35 2.00 8.43 -1.84
C TYR A 35 0.90 8.23 -2.88
N ILE A 36 0.88 7.11 -3.60
CA ILE A 36 -0.17 6.78 -4.58
C ILE A 36 -1.53 6.70 -3.87
N VAL A 37 -1.61 6.02 -2.72
CA VAL A 37 -2.83 5.98 -1.89
C VAL A 37 -3.26 7.39 -1.48
N PHE A 38 -2.33 8.27 -1.09
CA PHE A 38 -2.63 9.65 -0.74
C PHE A 38 -3.32 10.40 -1.88
N GLN A 39 -2.82 10.27 -3.11
CA GLN A 39 -3.44 10.92 -4.28
C GLN A 39 -4.85 10.40 -4.54
N MET A 40 -5.09 9.08 -4.37
CA MET A 40 -6.42 8.50 -4.51
C MET A 40 -7.38 9.02 -3.42
N LEU A 41 -6.93 9.12 -2.16
CA LEU A 41 -7.73 9.65 -1.06
C LEU A 41 -8.04 11.15 -1.23
N LYS A 42 -7.07 11.92 -1.72
CA LYS A 42 -7.25 13.33 -2.07
C LYS A 42 -8.32 13.49 -3.16
N ALA A 43 -8.33 12.63 -4.17
CA ALA A 43 -9.34 12.65 -5.22
C ALA A 43 -10.75 12.29 -4.71
N ALA A 44 -10.84 11.51 -3.63
CA ALA A 44 -12.11 11.15 -3.01
C ALA A 44 -12.77 12.32 -2.23
N ASP A 45 -11.95 13.21 -1.65
CA ASP A 45 -12.35 14.41 -0.90
C ASP A 45 -13.43 14.15 0.19
N LYS A 46 -13.37 12.98 0.84
CA LYS A 46 -14.35 12.57 1.86
C LYS A 46 -13.73 12.03 3.16
N TYR A 47 -12.41 11.86 3.19
CA TYR A 47 -11.71 11.28 4.33
C TYR A 47 -11.20 12.36 5.28
N SER A 48 -11.35 12.14 6.58
CA SER A 48 -10.73 12.97 7.61
C SER A 48 -9.21 12.84 7.60
N SER A 49 -8.51 13.86 8.10
CA SER A 49 -7.04 13.83 8.21
C SER A 49 -6.53 12.63 9.03
N ARG A 50 -7.32 12.12 9.98
CA ARG A 50 -7.00 10.94 10.76
C ARG A 50 -7.07 9.68 9.91
N GLU A 51 -8.17 9.47 9.17
CA GLU A 51 -8.33 8.32 8.29
C GLU A 51 -7.26 8.29 7.20
N VAL A 52 -6.97 9.44 6.60
CA VAL A 52 -5.88 9.58 5.63
C VAL A 52 -4.56 9.13 6.26
N ARG A 53 -4.16 9.73 7.39
CA ARG A 53 -2.90 9.40 8.07
C ARG A 53 -2.81 7.91 8.41
N ASP A 54 -3.88 7.33 8.98
CA ASP A 54 -3.89 5.95 9.43
C ASP A 54 -3.75 4.99 8.23
N LEU A 55 -4.43 5.27 7.10
CA LEU A 55 -4.28 4.47 5.88
C LEU A 55 -2.91 4.63 5.22
N LEU A 56 -2.31 5.82 5.27
CA LEU A 56 -0.96 6.04 4.74
C LEU A 56 0.10 5.26 5.52
N ILE A 57 -0.06 5.11 6.84
CA ILE A 57 0.82 4.27 7.66
C ILE A 57 0.68 2.80 7.26
N LEU A 58 -0.56 2.32 7.10
CA LEU A 58 -0.81 0.95 6.63
C LEU A 58 -0.20 0.71 5.25
N ALA A 59 -0.39 1.64 4.32
CA ALA A 59 0.16 1.57 2.96
C ALA A 59 1.70 1.57 2.96
N ALA A 60 2.33 2.43 3.77
CA ALA A 60 3.79 2.48 3.87
C ALA A 60 4.41 1.21 4.43
N LEU A 61 3.67 0.45 5.22
CA LEU A 61 4.13 -0.75 5.93
C LEU A 61 3.37 -2.02 5.52
N HIS A 62 2.67 -2.01 4.35
CA HIS A 62 1.82 -3.13 3.94
C HIS A 62 2.58 -4.45 3.81
N ASP A 63 3.85 -4.39 3.43
CA ASP A 63 4.74 -5.53 3.26
C ASP A 63 5.63 -5.85 4.47
N ILE A 64 5.30 -5.29 5.66
CA ILE A 64 6.11 -5.50 6.87
C ILE A 64 6.32 -6.98 7.22
N GLY A 65 5.43 -7.85 6.77
CA GLY A 65 5.57 -9.29 6.96
C GLY A 65 6.62 -9.95 6.06
N ALA A 66 7.12 -9.27 5.03
CA ALA A 66 8.15 -9.76 4.11
C ALA A 66 9.56 -9.42 4.64
N TYR A 67 10.00 -10.09 5.69
CA TYR A 67 11.28 -9.81 6.34
C TYR A 67 12.44 -10.72 5.92
N LYS A 68 12.16 -11.71 5.09
CA LYS A 68 13.20 -12.57 4.51
C LYS A 68 13.53 -12.13 3.10
N THR A 69 14.81 -12.00 2.79
CA THR A 69 15.30 -11.59 1.46
C THR A 69 14.71 -12.45 0.33
N ASP A 70 14.57 -13.76 0.57
CA ASP A 70 13.97 -14.69 -0.41
C ASP A 70 12.49 -14.38 -0.69
N GLU A 71 11.74 -13.89 0.29
CA GLU A 71 10.34 -13.49 0.12
C GLU A 71 10.25 -12.16 -0.64
N ILE A 72 11.18 -11.24 -0.40
CA ILE A 72 11.28 -9.96 -1.11
C ILE A 72 11.61 -10.19 -2.59
N ASP A 73 12.57 -11.05 -2.89
CA ASP A 73 12.93 -11.40 -4.27
C ASP A 73 11.74 -12.00 -5.04
N ARG A 74 10.97 -12.87 -4.41
CA ARG A 74 9.75 -13.45 -5.00
C ARG A 74 8.63 -12.41 -5.21
N MET A 75 8.49 -11.44 -4.32
CA MET A 75 7.53 -10.34 -4.48
C MET A 75 7.89 -9.46 -5.67
N VAL A 76 9.16 -9.14 -5.85
CA VAL A 76 9.67 -8.36 -6.98
C VAL A 76 9.54 -9.13 -8.31
N GLU A 77 9.65 -10.45 -8.30
CA GLU A 77 9.56 -11.32 -9.48
C GLU A 77 8.13 -11.76 -9.84
N PHE A 78 7.09 -11.23 -9.19
CA PHE A 78 5.68 -11.62 -9.42
C PHE A 78 5.34 -13.10 -9.16
N GLU A 79 6.09 -13.81 -8.37
CA GLU A 79 5.70 -15.16 -7.94
C GLU A 79 4.52 -15.12 -6.98
N THR A 80 3.31 -15.26 -7.53
CA THR A 80 2.02 -15.11 -6.83
C THR A 80 1.69 -16.22 -5.83
N ASN A 81 2.47 -17.26 -5.73
CA ASN A 81 2.12 -18.46 -4.96
C ASN A 81 2.37 -18.36 -3.43
N HIS A 82 3.11 -17.35 -2.97
CA HIS A 82 3.45 -17.18 -1.54
C HIS A 82 3.00 -15.83 -0.94
N VAL A 83 2.15 -15.09 -1.64
CA VAL A 83 1.62 -13.77 -1.24
C VAL A 83 0.94 -13.78 0.13
N TRP A 84 0.39 -14.93 0.54
CA TRP A 84 -0.32 -15.05 1.82
C TRP A 84 0.57 -14.97 3.05
N ASN A 85 1.83 -15.41 2.97
CA ASN A 85 2.69 -15.47 4.15
C ASN A 85 3.00 -14.08 4.71
N HIS A 86 3.44 -13.14 3.89
CA HIS A 86 3.74 -11.79 4.36
C HIS A 86 2.48 -11.03 4.81
N SER A 87 1.33 -11.25 4.15
CA SER A 87 0.05 -10.65 4.56
C SER A 87 -0.40 -11.15 5.95
N ILE A 88 -0.21 -12.44 6.26
CA ILE A 88 -0.52 -13.01 7.57
C ILE A 88 0.42 -12.43 8.64
N TYR A 89 1.73 -12.41 8.39
CA TYR A 89 2.69 -11.85 9.34
C TYR A 89 2.49 -10.35 9.54
N GLY A 90 2.22 -9.61 8.47
CA GLY A 90 1.86 -8.19 8.54
C GLY A 90 0.60 -7.95 9.35
N TYR A 91 -0.46 -8.75 9.12
CA TYR A 91 -1.68 -8.69 9.91
C TYR A 91 -1.41 -8.92 11.41
N MET A 92 -0.62 -9.96 11.76
CA MET A 92 -0.27 -10.24 13.15
C MET A 92 0.53 -9.10 13.77
N PHE A 93 1.47 -8.51 13.04
CA PHE A 93 2.22 -7.34 13.49
C PHE A 93 1.28 -6.17 13.83
N PHE A 94 0.40 -5.79 12.89
CA PHE A 94 -0.52 -4.68 13.11
C PHE A 94 -1.51 -4.95 14.23
N LYS A 95 -1.99 -6.19 14.34
CA LYS A 95 -2.97 -6.59 15.36
C LYS A 95 -2.41 -6.56 16.78
N TYR A 96 -1.19 -7.03 16.99
CA TYR A 96 -0.66 -7.28 18.33
C TYR A 96 0.38 -6.26 18.80
N PHE A 97 1.03 -5.53 17.87
CA PHE A 97 2.16 -4.67 18.19
C PHE A 97 1.96 -3.19 17.83
N THR A 98 0.77 -2.82 17.35
CA THR A 98 0.48 -1.44 16.96
C THR A 98 -0.89 -0.98 17.44
N PRO A 99 -1.15 0.33 17.47
CA PRO A 99 -2.49 0.85 17.79
C PRO A 99 -3.51 0.66 16.64
N PHE A 100 -3.16 -0.03 15.56
CA PHE A 100 -3.99 -0.22 14.36
C PHE A 100 -4.68 -1.59 14.32
N GLU A 101 -4.94 -2.23 15.47
CA GLU A 101 -5.57 -3.55 15.55
C GLU A 101 -6.84 -3.65 14.68
N LYS A 102 -7.73 -2.66 14.77
CA LYS A 102 -8.99 -2.63 14.01
C LYS A 102 -8.79 -2.55 12.49
N SER A 103 -7.67 -2.02 12.06
CA SER A 103 -7.32 -1.87 10.64
C SER A 103 -6.40 -2.97 10.12
N ALA A 104 -5.93 -3.86 10.99
CA ALA A 104 -5.07 -5.00 10.61
C ALA A 104 -5.65 -5.85 9.46
N PRO A 105 -6.99 -6.09 9.35
CA PRO A 105 -7.57 -6.81 8.22
C PRO A 105 -7.25 -6.21 6.85
N VAL A 106 -6.98 -4.90 6.76
CA VAL A 106 -6.55 -4.24 5.51
C VAL A 106 -5.28 -4.91 4.97
N ILE A 107 -4.32 -5.18 5.86
CA ILE A 107 -3.06 -5.83 5.50
C ILE A 107 -3.25 -7.31 5.14
N LEU A 108 -4.11 -8.02 5.86
CA LEU A 108 -4.39 -9.42 5.55
C LEU A 108 -4.96 -9.60 4.13
N PHE A 109 -5.80 -8.66 3.69
CA PHE A 109 -6.58 -8.80 2.47
C PHE A 109 -6.12 -7.91 1.30
N HIS A 110 -4.99 -7.20 1.42
CA HIS A 110 -4.56 -6.26 0.38
C HIS A 110 -4.23 -6.92 -0.98
N HIS A 111 -3.93 -8.21 -1.01
CA HIS A 111 -3.77 -8.96 -2.27
C HIS A 111 -5.01 -9.75 -2.70
N THR A 112 -6.10 -9.71 -1.94
CA THR A 112 -7.29 -10.49 -2.23
C THR A 112 -8.10 -9.87 -3.37
N PRO A 113 -8.43 -10.62 -4.44
CA PRO A 113 -9.30 -10.15 -5.51
C PRO A 113 -10.66 -9.70 -4.97
N TRP A 114 -11.23 -8.66 -5.60
CA TRP A 114 -12.49 -8.08 -5.13
C TRP A 114 -13.65 -9.08 -5.13
N GLU A 115 -13.75 -9.94 -6.13
CA GLU A 115 -14.80 -10.98 -6.20
C GLU A 115 -14.87 -11.85 -4.94
N LYS A 116 -13.70 -12.14 -4.33
CA LYS A 116 -13.61 -12.90 -3.07
C LYS A 116 -13.81 -11.99 -1.86
N LEU A 117 -13.16 -10.83 -1.86
CA LEU A 117 -13.18 -9.90 -0.73
C LEU A 117 -14.59 -9.35 -0.46
N LYS A 118 -15.37 -9.01 -1.52
CA LYS A 118 -16.72 -8.47 -1.38
C LYS A 118 -17.66 -9.39 -0.59
N GLY A 119 -17.49 -10.70 -0.70
CA GLY A 119 -18.32 -11.72 -0.02
C GLY A 119 -17.93 -12.01 1.43
N ILE A 120 -16.91 -11.38 2.00
CA ILE A 120 -16.49 -11.62 3.39
C ILE A 120 -17.28 -10.71 4.33
N ASP A 121 -18.38 -11.19 4.89
CA ASP A 121 -19.31 -10.39 5.73
C ASP A 121 -18.68 -9.87 7.03
N LYS A 122 -17.66 -10.56 7.55
CA LYS A 122 -16.98 -10.17 8.81
C LYS A 122 -16.09 -8.93 8.68
N ILE A 123 -15.88 -8.41 7.46
CA ILE A 123 -15.03 -7.25 7.20
C ILE A 123 -15.90 -6.08 6.75
N ALA A 124 -15.75 -4.95 7.44
CA ALA A 124 -16.47 -3.72 7.10
C ALA A 124 -16.10 -3.21 5.71
N GLY A 125 -17.09 -2.67 4.97
CA GLY A 125 -16.88 -2.12 3.63
C GLY A 125 -15.71 -1.14 3.50
N PRO A 126 -15.56 -0.17 4.42
CA PRO A 126 -14.41 0.75 4.40
C PRO A 126 -13.04 0.05 4.48
N LEU A 127 -12.91 -1.05 5.24
CA LEU A 127 -11.67 -1.81 5.31
C LEU A 127 -11.40 -2.59 4.01
N LYS A 128 -12.46 -3.11 3.37
CA LYS A 128 -12.36 -3.75 2.05
C LYS A 128 -11.86 -2.75 1.00
N LEU A 129 -12.44 -1.56 0.98
CA LEU A 129 -11.99 -0.49 0.08
C LEU A 129 -10.53 -0.11 0.36
N SER A 130 -10.14 0.08 1.62
CA SER A 130 -8.76 0.39 2.00
C SER A 130 -7.77 -0.68 1.51
N ALA A 131 -8.11 -1.97 1.66
CA ALA A 131 -7.30 -3.07 1.14
C ALA A 131 -7.13 -2.99 -0.39
N GLN A 132 -8.20 -2.65 -1.10
CA GLN A 132 -8.18 -2.49 -2.56
C GLN A 132 -7.41 -1.25 -3.03
N LEU A 133 -7.44 -0.14 -2.28
CA LEU A 133 -6.63 1.05 -2.57
C LEU A 133 -5.13 0.73 -2.44
N ILE A 134 -4.73 0.00 -1.40
CA ILE A 134 -3.34 -0.44 -1.24
C ILE A 134 -2.96 -1.41 -2.36
N ASN A 135 -3.83 -2.37 -2.71
CA ASN A 135 -3.58 -3.30 -3.81
C ASN A 135 -3.30 -2.59 -5.14
N LEU A 136 -4.16 -1.64 -5.51
CA LEU A 136 -3.97 -0.88 -6.75
C LEU A 136 -2.69 -0.05 -6.72
N ALA A 137 -2.40 0.60 -5.60
CA ALA A 137 -1.20 1.43 -5.44
C ALA A 137 0.08 0.59 -5.51
N ASP A 138 0.10 -0.57 -4.86
CA ASP A 138 1.18 -1.55 -4.91
C ASP A 138 1.45 -1.99 -6.36
N ARG A 139 0.41 -2.46 -7.06
CA ARG A 139 0.53 -2.91 -8.44
C ARG A 139 0.96 -1.80 -9.39
N PHE A 140 0.47 -0.59 -9.18
CA PHE A 140 0.88 0.56 -9.98
C PHE A 140 2.34 0.92 -9.75
N ASP A 141 2.83 0.91 -8.51
CA ASP A 141 4.24 1.17 -8.22
C ASP A 141 5.17 0.15 -8.89
N ILE A 142 4.87 -1.15 -8.77
CA ILE A 142 5.64 -2.20 -9.43
C ILE A 142 5.63 -2.01 -10.96
N TYR A 143 4.47 -1.66 -11.52
CA TYR A 143 4.35 -1.39 -12.94
C TYR A 143 5.21 -0.21 -13.39
N LEU A 144 5.25 0.88 -12.60
CA LEU A 144 6.09 2.06 -12.88
C LEU A 144 7.58 1.75 -12.82
N GLU A 145 8.02 0.90 -11.89
CA GLU A 145 9.42 0.47 -11.79
C GLU A 145 9.88 -0.35 -13.01
N GLN A 146 8.98 -1.11 -13.60
CA GLN A 146 9.25 -1.94 -14.77
C GLN A 146 9.13 -1.17 -16.09
N ALA A 147 8.30 -0.14 -16.14
CA ALA A 147 8.01 0.62 -17.34
C ALA A 147 8.98 1.78 -17.54
N LYS A 148 9.61 1.84 -18.71
CA LYS A 148 10.58 2.89 -19.07
C LYS A 148 9.95 4.10 -19.75
N GLU A 149 8.63 4.08 -20.06
CA GLU A 149 7.99 5.07 -20.91
C GLU A 149 6.78 5.79 -20.28
N TYR A 150 6.60 7.04 -20.71
CA TYR A 150 5.57 7.99 -20.28
C TYR A 150 4.09 7.51 -20.42
N ARG A 151 3.82 6.59 -21.33
CA ARG A 151 2.46 6.08 -21.61
C ARG A 151 1.94 5.04 -20.59
N CYS A 152 2.70 4.76 -19.59
CA CYS A 152 2.44 3.68 -18.63
C CYS A 152 1.13 3.85 -17.85
N TYR A 153 0.77 5.10 -17.47
CA TYR A 153 -0.47 5.35 -16.72
C TYR A 153 -1.72 4.91 -17.51
N GLN A 154 -1.85 5.32 -18.77
CA GLN A 154 -3.03 4.99 -19.56
C GLN A 154 -3.17 3.48 -19.84
N THR A 155 -2.04 2.80 -20.01
CA THR A 155 -2.02 1.35 -20.21
C THR A 155 -2.43 0.63 -18.93
N PHE A 156 -1.92 1.07 -17.77
CA PHE A 156 -2.31 0.53 -16.48
C PHE A 156 -3.79 0.80 -16.16
N SER A 157 -4.28 2.02 -16.42
CA SER A 157 -5.69 2.38 -16.24
C SER A 157 -6.61 1.45 -17.05
N ARG A 158 -6.33 1.22 -18.33
CA ARG A 158 -7.10 0.28 -19.16
C ARG A 158 -7.03 -1.15 -18.63
N TYR A 159 -5.88 -1.56 -18.14
CA TYR A 159 -5.72 -2.91 -17.58
C TYR A 159 -6.60 -3.09 -16.33
N ILE A 160 -6.58 -2.16 -15.38
CA ILE A 160 -7.40 -2.28 -14.17
C ILE A 160 -8.89 -2.16 -14.44
N GLU A 161 -9.30 -1.35 -15.43
CA GLU A 161 -10.67 -1.27 -15.92
C GLU A 161 -11.14 -2.62 -16.49
N GLY A 162 -10.30 -3.28 -17.29
CA GLY A 162 -10.58 -4.61 -17.84
C GLY A 162 -10.64 -5.72 -16.79
N CYS A 163 -10.02 -5.52 -15.62
CA CYS A 163 -10.06 -6.44 -14.50
C CYS A 163 -11.16 -6.12 -13.45
N CYS A 164 -11.92 -5.06 -13.66
CA CYS A 164 -13.04 -4.64 -12.82
C CYS A 164 -14.35 -5.30 -13.33
N PRO A 165 -15.23 -5.82 -12.47
CA PRO A 165 -15.18 -5.82 -11.01
C PRO A 165 -14.57 -7.08 -10.37
N ASP A 166 -13.96 -7.96 -11.14
CA ASP A 166 -13.54 -9.26 -10.61
C ASP A 166 -12.33 -9.13 -9.69
N ARG A 167 -11.27 -8.51 -10.19
CA ARG A 167 -10.02 -8.35 -9.45
C ARG A 167 -10.00 -7.10 -8.59
N TYR A 168 -10.50 -5.99 -9.11
CA TYR A 168 -10.49 -4.69 -8.45
C TYR A 168 -11.90 -4.15 -8.21
N CYS A 169 -12.07 -3.49 -7.07
CA CYS A 169 -13.30 -2.84 -6.67
C CYS A 169 -13.59 -1.63 -7.58
N PRO A 170 -14.83 -1.47 -8.09
CA PRO A 170 -15.19 -0.34 -8.96
C PRO A 170 -14.88 1.03 -8.35
N GLU A 171 -15.12 1.20 -7.04
CA GLU A 171 -14.84 2.46 -6.36
C GLU A 171 -13.33 2.76 -6.32
N ALA A 172 -12.49 1.76 -6.06
CA ALA A 172 -11.03 1.93 -6.05
C ALA A 172 -10.51 2.29 -7.46
N VAL A 173 -11.02 1.65 -8.50
CA VAL A 173 -10.67 1.97 -9.91
C VAL A 173 -11.10 3.39 -10.26
N ALA A 174 -12.31 3.80 -9.88
CA ALA A 174 -12.80 5.16 -10.11
C ALA A 174 -11.93 6.21 -9.39
N LEU A 175 -11.51 5.95 -8.16
CA LEU A 175 -10.60 6.84 -7.41
C LEU A 175 -9.22 6.91 -8.04
N PHE A 176 -8.70 5.78 -8.51
CA PHE A 176 -7.42 5.73 -9.23
C PHE A 176 -7.49 6.58 -10.50
N ASN A 177 -8.54 6.44 -11.31
CA ASN A 177 -8.69 7.19 -12.57
C ASN A 177 -9.00 8.68 -12.35
N LYS A 178 -9.57 9.04 -11.19
CA LYS A 178 -9.81 10.45 -10.82
C LYS A 178 -8.57 11.12 -10.23
N ALA A 179 -7.64 10.35 -9.69
CA ALA A 179 -6.42 10.88 -9.09
C ALA A 179 -5.47 11.46 -10.14
N ASP A 180 -4.84 12.59 -9.83
CA ASP A 180 -3.88 13.24 -10.72
C ASP A 180 -2.48 12.71 -10.49
N PHE A 181 -2.14 11.61 -11.17
CA PHE A 181 -0.79 11.05 -11.14
C PHE A 181 0.13 11.59 -12.22
N PHE A 182 -0.42 12.20 -13.27
CA PHE A 182 0.27 12.38 -14.54
C PHE A 182 1.49 13.32 -14.47
N PHE A 183 1.44 14.33 -13.60
CA PHE A 183 2.55 15.25 -13.38
C PHE A 183 3.20 15.08 -12.01
N SER A 184 2.43 14.64 -11.00
CA SER A 184 2.89 14.57 -9.63
C SER A 184 3.60 13.25 -9.30
N VAL A 185 3.15 12.10 -9.81
CA VAL A 185 3.70 10.81 -9.43
C VAL A 185 5.18 10.68 -9.79
N GLN A 186 5.59 10.99 -11.02
CA GLN A 186 7.01 10.88 -11.38
C GLN A 186 7.91 11.91 -10.66
N GLY A 187 7.42 13.14 -10.47
CA GLY A 187 8.15 14.19 -9.77
C GLY A 187 8.29 13.90 -8.27
N ASP A 188 7.17 13.60 -7.64
CA ASP A 188 7.09 13.44 -6.18
C ASP A 188 7.62 12.09 -5.71
N ILE A 189 7.44 11.01 -6.46
CA ILE A 189 8.07 9.71 -6.15
C ILE A 189 9.59 9.83 -6.23
N ARG A 190 10.14 10.52 -7.24
CA ARG A 190 11.59 10.77 -7.32
C ARG A 190 12.09 11.68 -6.20
N ARG A 191 11.30 12.64 -5.76
CA ARG A 191 11.61 13.51 -4.64
C ARG A 191 11.61 12.74 -3.33
N ILE A 192 10.54 11.96 -3.06
CA ILE A 192 10.45 11.09 -1.87
C ILE A 192 11.64 10.12 -1.84
N GLY A 193 12.00 9.49 -2.95
CA GLY A 193 13.13 8.57 -3.02
C GLY A 193 14.50 9.24 -2.74
N ARG A 194 14.66 10.54 -3.00
CA ARG A 194 15.88 11.30 -2.66
C ARG A 194 15.89 11.79 -1.21
N ASP A 195 14.77 12.30 -0.73
CA ASP A 195 14.66 12.87 0.63
C ASP A 195 14.77 11.82 1.73
N PHE A 196 14.64 10.53 1.39
CA PHE A 196 14.82 9.41 2.34
C PHE A 196 16.19 8.72 2.24
N THR A 197 17.06 9.14 1.31
CA THR A 197 18.41 8.58 1.13
C THR A 197 19.52 9.53 1.61
N GLU A 198 19.19 10.75 2.01
CA GLU A 198 20.06 11.70 2.71
C GLU A 198 19.70 11.76 4.19
#